data_3fe6dd8d2a8f86d332becfe96e9ee0ca
#
_entry.id   3fe6dd8d2a8f86d332becfe96e9ee0ca
#
_cell.length_a   1.000
_cell.length_b   1.000
_cell.length_c   1.000
_cell.angle_alpha   90.00
_cell.angle_beta   90.00
_cell.angle_gamma   90.00
#
_symmetry.space_group_name_H-M   'P 1'
#
loop_
_entity.id
_entity.type
_entity.pdbx_description
1 polymer ?
#
loop_
_entity_poly.entity_id
_entity_poly.type
_entity_poly.pdbx_seq_one_letter_code
_entity_poly.pdbx_strand_id
1 'polypeptide(L)'
;MAWGPFNAGGGGGSSGGTAADISYDNSKSGISAANVQEAIDALSVLTLTIQAVPAQSGSLTYTGSTQSPTWKGYDSSMMTIGGVTSGINAGTYTATFTPIGKYVWTDGTQEAKSVSWTIGRAEVKNVPAQTGSVTYNGSAQSPSWSNYNSSQLTIGGTRSATNAGSYSATFTPTSNYKWSDGTTTAK
;
A
#
# COMPACT_ATOMS: atom_id res chain seq x y z
N MET A 1 30.27 28.11 -40.18
CA MET A 1 29.79 29.43 -39.84
C MET A 1 30.70 29.99 -38.76
N ALA A 2 31.46 31.03 -39.07
CA ALA A 2 32.42 31.63 -38.13
C ALA A 2 31.68 32.53 -37.13
N TRP A 3 31.93 32.35 -35.86
CA TRP A 3 31.45 33.24 -34.81
C TRP A 3 32.27 34.53 -34.92
N GLY A 4 31.61 35.65 -35.14
CA GLY A 4 32.24 36.96 -35.18
C GLY A 4 32.74 37.38 -33.79
N PRO A 5 33.75 38.25 -33.72
CA PRO A 5 34.34 38.63 -32.45
C PRO A 5 33.39 39.46 -31.61
N PHE A 6 33.32 39.11 -30.32
CA PHE A 6 32.66 39.90 -29.29
C PHE A 6 33.31 41.25 -29.23
N ASN A 7 32.63 42.28 -29.57
CA ASN A 7 33.14 43.65 -29.45
C ASN A 7 33.01 44.08 -27.98
N ALA A 8 34.10 43.97 -27.22
CA ALA A 8 34.25 44.59 -25.92
C ALA A 8 34.47 46.10 -26.07
N GLY A 9 33.37 46.84 -26.24
CA GLY A 9 33.39 48.31 -26.14
C GLY A 9 33.71 48.68 -24.69
N GLY A 10 34.93 49.24 -24.48
CA GLY A 10 35.39 49.71 -23.19
C GLY A 10 34.63 50.91 -22.68
N GLY A 11 34.54 51.01 -21.38
CA GLY A 11 34.15 52.26 -20.70
C GLY A 11 33.53 52.03 -19.35
N GLY A 12 34.35 52.03 -18.32
CA GLY A 12 34.12 52.64 -17.03
C GLY A 12 32.91 52.20 -16.18
N GLY A 13 33.22 51.64 -15.03
CA GLY A 13 32.29 51.54 -13.92
C GLY A 13 31.64 50.19 -13.81
N SER A 14 32.24 49.27 -13.05
CA SER A 14 31.58 48.06 -12.58
C SER A 14 30.57 48.41 -11.52
N SER A 15 29.37 48.88 -11.90
CA SER A 15 28.18 48.58 -11.16
C SER A 15 27.75 47.20 -11.63
N GLY A 16 28.16 46.18 -10.93
CA GLY A 16 27.64 44.82 -11.18
C GLY A 16 26.14 44.87 -11.02
N GLY A 17 25.44 44.97 -12.16
CA GLY A 17 23.97 44.90 -12.15
C GLY A 17 23.53 43.61 -11.44
N THR A 18 22.60 43.75 -10.52
CA THR A 18 21.99 42.60 -9.85
C THR A 18 20.98 41.95 -10.79
N ALA A 19 20.55 40.74 -10.51
CA ALA A 19 19.47 40.08 -11.27
C ALA A 19 18.18 40.91 -11.30
N ALA A 20 17.99 41.80 -10.32
CA ALA A 20 16.86 42.72 -10.25
C ALA A 20 16.95 43.85 -11.28
N ASP A 21 18.16 44.17 -11.77
CA ASP A 21 18.38 45.23 -12.77
C ASP A 21 18.23 44.74 -14.22
N ILE A 22 18.10 43.44 -14.43
CA ILE A 22 18.00 42.82 -15.75
C ILE A 22 16.54 42.58 -16.08
N SER A 23 16.02 43.23 -17.16
CA SER A 23 14.65 43.01 -17.61
C SER A 23 14.42 41.55 -18.06
N TYR A 24 13.26 41.02 -17.78
CA TYR A 24 12.87 39.66 -18.14
C TYR A 24 11.79 39.67 -19.24
N ASP A 25 12.09 39.00 -20.35
CA ASP A 25 11.09 38.78 -21.43
C ASP A 25 10.23 37.55 -21.09
N ASN A 26 9.00 37.77 -20.67
CA ASN A 26 8.02 36.74 -20.28
C ASN A 26 7.17 36.19 -21.43
N SER A 27 7.42 36.61 -22.67
CA SER A 27 6.59 36.29 -23.83
C SER A 27 6.47 34.79 -24.12
N LYS A 28 7.42 33.98 -23.67
CA LYS A 28 7.46 32.51 -23.90
C LYS A 28 7.31 31.68 -22.63
N SER A 29 7.57 32.26 -21.46
CA SER A 29 7.61 31.48 -20.21
C SER A 29 6.28 31.43 -19.45
N GLY A 30 5.41 32.40 -19.69
CA GLY A 30 4.16 32.57 -18.94
C GLY A 30 4.39 33.00 -17.47
N ILE A 31 5.64 33.29 -17.07
CA ILE A 31 5.95 33.78 -15.73
C ILE A 31 5.76 35.28 -15.70
N SER A 32 4.86 35.79 -14.86
CA SER A 32 4.65 37.23 -14.68
C SER A 32 5.74 37.80 -13.78
N ALA A 33 6.78 38.37 -14.41
CA ALA A 33 7.91 39.00 -13.74
C ALA A 33 8.40 40.17 -14.55
N ALA A 34 8.87 41.26 -13.91
CA ALA A 34 9.42 42.43 -14.55
C ALA A 34 10.95 42.34 -14.78
N ASN A 35 11.63 41.53 -13.97
CA ASN A 35 13.08 41.35 -14.02
C ASN A 35 13.47 39.89 -13.74
N VAL A 36 14.74 39.56 -13.95
CA VAL A 36 15.26 38.20 -13.80
C VAL A 36 15.16 37.72 -12.35
N GLN A 37 15.34 38.60 -11.36
CA GLN A 37 15.22 38.21 -9.95
C GLN A 37 13.76 37.75 -9.63
N GLU A 38 12.78 38.55 -10.03
CA GLU A 38 11.35 38.19 -9.85
C GLU A 38 10.98 36.88 -10.56
N ALA A 39 11.55 36.61 -11.74
CA ALA A 39 11.33 35.36 -12.45
C ALA A 39 11.95 34.18 -11.69
N ILE A 40 13.14 34.32 -11.10
CA ILE A 40 13.78 33.30 -10.26
C ILE A 40 12.96 33.06 -8.99
N ASP A 41 12.49 34.12 -8.34
CA ASP A 41 11.69 34.06 -7.14
C ASP A 41 10.33 33.36 -7.43
N ALA A 42 9.68 33.67 -8.55
CA ALA A 42 8.47 33.00 -8.99
C ALA A 42 8.68 31.48 -9.24
N LEU A 43 9.82 31.10 -9.84
CA LEU A 43 10.19 29.70 -10.02
C LEU A 43 10.50 28.99 -8.70
N SER A 44 11.02 29.72 -7.71
CA SER A 44 11.37 29.15 -6.42
C SER A 44 10.16 28.68 -5.61
N VAL A 45 9.01 29.35 -5.79
CA VAL A 45 7.75 29.03 -5.10
C VAL A 45 6.82 28.16 -5.94
N LEU A 46 7.21 27.80 -7.18
CA LEU A 46 6.40 26.95 -8.04
C LEU A 46 6.25 25.55 -7.43
N THR A 47 5.03 25.15 -7.19
CA THR A 47 4.66 23.80 -6.73
C THR A 47 4.16 22.96 -7.88
N LEU A 48 4.40 21.65 -7.80
CA LEU A 48 3.92 20.64 -8.74
C LEU A 48 2.81 19.80 -8.06
N THR A 49 1.65 19.73 -8.69
CA THR A 49 0.48 19.09 -8.09
C THR A 49 0.44 17.60 -8.37
N ILE A 50 0.36 16.79 -7.32
CA ILE A 50 0.06 15.36 -7.39
C ILE A 50 -1.46 15.21 -7.50
N GLN A 51 -1.95 14.66 -8.61
CA GLN A 51 -3.37 14.63 -8.95
C GLN A 51 -4.20 13.65 -8.10
N ALA A 52 -3.59 12.59 -7.61
CA ALA A 52 -4.29 11.58 -6.82
C ALA A 52 -3.39 10.94 -5.75
N VAL A 53 -3.97 10.60 -4.62
CA VAL A 53 -3.32 9.78 -3.60
C VAL A 53 -3.18 8.35 -4.15
N PRO A 54 -2.03 7.68 -3.98
CA PRO A 54 -1.86 6.29 -4.42
C PRO A 54 -2.92 5.35 -3.83
N ALA A 55 -3.23 4.29 -4.57
CA ALA A 55 -4.17 3.26 -4.14
C ALA A 55 -3.57 1.87 -4.36
N GLN A 56 -3.95 0.89 -3.52
CA GLN A 56 -3.55 -0.51 -3.72
C GLN A 56 -3.97 -0.97 -5.11
N SER A 57 -3.04 -1.55 -5.86
CA SER A 57 -3.28 -2.19 -7.15
C SER A 57 -3.29 -3.71 -6.98
N GLY A 58 -4.36 -4.34 -7.46
CA GLY A 58 -4.55 -5.78 -7.32
C GLY A 58 -4.97 -6.19 -5.91
N SER A 59 -5.25 -7.48 -5.75
CA SER A 59 -5.63 -8.10 -4.49
C SER A 59 -4.50 -8.98 -3.96
N LEU A 60 -4.28 -8.94 -2.65
CA LEU A 60 -3.41 -9.88 -1.94
C LEU A 60 -4.28 -10.88 -1.18
N THR A 61 -3.84 -12.14 -1.14
CA THR A 61 -4.47 -13.21 -0.37
C THR A 61 -3.42 -13.85 0.53
N TYR A 62 -3.78 -14.18 1.75
CA TYR A 62 -2.88 -14.78 2.73
C TYR A 62 -2.15 -16.00 2.17
N THR A 63 -0.83 -15.99 2.32
CA THR A 63 0.07 -17.07 1.86
C THR A 63 0.93 -17.65 2.98
N GLY A 64 0.91 -17.04 4.17
CA GLY A 64 1.82 -17.35 5.27
C GLY A 64 3.17 -16.64 5.19
N SER A 65 3.44 -15.90 4.12
CA SER A 65 4.67 -15.13 3.91
C SER A 65 4.40 -13.64 3.92
N THR A 66 5.45 -12.84 4.13
CA THR A 66 5.37 -11.38 4.04
C THR A 66 4.96 -10.96 2.63
N GLN A 67 3.98 -10.07 2.52
CA GLN A 67 3.48 -9.51 1.29
C GLN A 67 3.46 -7.98 1.39
N SER A 68 3.69 -7.32 0.26
CA SER A 68 3.59 -5.87 0.12
C SER A 68 2.66 -5.54 -1.03
N PRO A 69 1.78 -4.56 -0.91
CA PRO A 69 0.94 -4.14 -2.02
C PRO A 69 1.76 -3.41 -3.09
N THR A 70 1.30 -3.49 -4.32
CA THR A 70 1.69 -2.56 -5.37
C THR A 70 0.76 -1.35 -5.33
N TRP A 71 1.28 -0.18 -5.72
CA TRP A 71 0.57 1.08 -5.60
C TRP A 71 0.38 1.73 -6.97
N LYS A 72 -0.87 1.91 -7.36
CA LYS A 72 -1.21 2.71 -8.53
C LYS A 72 -1.06 4.19 -8.17
N GLY A 73 -0.31 4.93 -8.99
CA GLY A 73 -0.10 6.37 -8.79
C GLY A 73 1.04 6.73 -7.83
N TYR A 74 1.81 5.75 -7.33
CA TYR A 74 3.01 6.01 -6.54
C TYR A 74 4.22 6.27 -7.43
N ASP A 75 4.92 7.37 -7.15
CA ASP A 75 6.21 7.71 -7.76
C ASP A 75 7.15 8.23 -6.66
N SER A 76 8.27 7.53 -6.47
CA SER A 76 9.27 7.86 -5.45
C SER A 76 10.01 9.18 -5.70
N SER A 77 9.93 9.74 -6.91
CA SER A 77 10.46 11.08 -7.21
C SER A 77 9.53 12.21 -6.74
N MET A 78 8.26 11.91 -6.51
CA MET A 78 7.23 12.88 -6.12
C MET A 78 6.83 12.76 -4.64
N MET A 79 6.93 11.57 -4.05
CA MET A 79 6.47 11.33 -2.69
C MET A 79 7.23 10.19 -2.00
N THR A 80 7.24 10.19 -0.67
CA THR A 80 7.70 9.06 0.15
C THR A 80 6.53 8.21 0.59
N ILE A 81 6.81 6.92 0.83
CA ILE A 81 5.87 5.97 1.44
C ILE A 81 6.34 5.63 2.86
N GLY A 82 5.39 5.59 3.80
CA GLY A 82 5.60 5.24 5.20
C GLY A 82 4.44 4.42 5.76
N GLY A 83 4.37 4.33 7.08
CA GLY A 83 3.36 3.51 7.76
C GLY A 83 3.64 2.02 7.62
N VAL A 84 2.59 1.20 7.54
CA VAL A 84 2.71 -0.26 7.38
C VAL A 84 2.70 -0.58 5.89
N THR A 85 3.87 -0.90 5.33
CA THR A 85 4.07 -1.16 3.89
C THR A 85 4.15 -2.64 3.54
N SER A 86 4.14 -3.52 4.54
CA SER A 86 4.11 -4.97 4.36
C SER A 86 3.35 -5.64 5.50
N GLY A 87 2.83 -6.86 5.26
CA GLY A 87 2.13 -7.65 6.26
C GLY A 87 2.19 -9.14 5.94
N ILE A 88 1.87 -9.99 6.92
CA ILE A 88 1.80 -11.44 6.76
C ILE A 88 0.35 -11.90 6.84
N ASN A 89 -0.36 -11.48 7.89
CA ASN A 89 -1.70 -11.97 8.19
C ASN A 89 -2.79 -11.33 7.31
N ALA A 90 -3.90 -12.00 7.14
CA ALA A 90 -5.10 -11.42 6.56
C ALA A 90 -5.60 -10.26 7.44
N GLY A 91 -5.89 -9.13 6.83
CA GLY A 91 -6.31 -7.93 7.55
C GLY A 91 -6.18 -6.66 6.73
N THR A 92 -6.51 -5.54 7.38
CA THR A 92 -6.38 -4.20 6.81
C THR A 92 -5.20 -3.49 7.48
N TYR A 93 -4.38 -2.86 6.67
CA TYR A 93 -3.18 -2.14 7.05
C TYR A 93 -3.25 -0.70 6.53
N THR A 94 -2.44 0.18 7.09
CA THR A 94 -2.41 1.59 6.67
C THR A 94 -1.00 1.99 6.28
N ALA A 95 -0.85 2.42 5.03
CA ALA A 95 0.34 3.12 4.54
C ALA A 95 0.09 4.63 4.53
N THR A 96 1.16 5.41 4.50
CA THR A 96 1.10 6.87 4.39
C THR A 96 1.93 7.34 3.21
N PHE A 97 1.46 8.36 2.50
CA PHE A 97 2.17 8.99 1.40
C PHE A 97 2.36 10.46 1.68
N THR A 98 3.58 10.95 1.54
CA THR A 98 3.96 12.33 1.83
C THR A 98 4.68 12.93 0.64
N PRO A 99 4.16 14.02 0.01
CA PRO A 99 4.87 14.72 -1.05
C PRO A 99 6.24 15.19 -0.62
N ILE A 100 7.19 15.27 -1.56
CA ILE A 100 8.55 15.75 -1.31
C ILE A 100 8.92 16.92 -2.23
N GLY A 101 9.89 17.71 -1.80
CA GLY A 101 10.42 18.84 -2.59
C GLY A 101 9.34 19.86 -2.92
N LYS A 102 9.11 20.09 -4.21
CA LYS A 102 8.11 21.05 -4.70
C LYS A 102 6.73 20.43 -4.94
N TYR A 103 6.55 19.15 -4.67
CA TYR A 103 5.27 18.48 -4.88
C TYR A 103 4.30 18.77 -3.73
N VAL A 104 3.03 18.95 -4.09
CA VAL A 104 1.91 19.15 -3.17
C VAL A 104 0.72 18.31 -3.65
N TRP A 105 -0.20 17.97 -2.75
CA TRP A 105 -1.49 17.41 -3.13
C TRP A 105 -2.37 18.46 -3.84
N THR A 106 -3.49 18.02 -4.40
CA THR A 106 -4.48 18.91 -5.03
C THR A 106 -5.06 19.97 -4.09
N ASP A 107 -4.99 19.74 -2.78
CA ASP A 107 -5.39 20.73 -1.75
C ASP A 107 -4.28 21.72 -1.38
N GLY A 108 -3.13 21.67 -2.06
CA GLY A 108 -1.98 22.53 -1.83
C GLY A 108 -1.10 22.13 -0.64
N THR A 109 -1.42 21.03 0.05
CA THR A 109 -0.66 20.59 1.24
C THR A 109 0.42 19.57 0.91
N GLN A 110 1.40 19.42 1.83
CA GLN A 110 2.39 18.33 1.86
C GLN A 110 2.15 17.36 3.01
N GLU A 111 1.00 17.46 3.67
CA GLU A 111 0.66 16.59 4.78
C GLU A 111 0.57 15.12 4.34
N ALA A 112 1.00 14.22 5.24
CA ALA A 112 0.93 12.80 4.99
C ALA A 112 -0.53 12.34 4.84
N LYS A 113 -0.86 11.64 3.75
CA LYS A 113 -2.19 11.05 3.55
C LYS A 113 -2.14 9.55 3.79
N SER A 114 -3.06 9.08 4.63
CA SER A 114 -3.20 7.66 4.98
C SER A 114 -4.05 6.92 3.96
N VAL A 115 -3.60 5.72 3.58
CA VAL A 115 -4.29 4.85 2.63
C VAL A 115 -4.35 3.44 3.20
N SER A 116 -5.54 2.87 3.25
CA SER A 116 -5.73 1.49 3.66
C SER A 116 -5.42 0.53 2.53
N TRP A 117 -4.78 -0.59 2.87
CA TRP A 117 -4.55 -1.72 1.99
C TRP A 117 -4.85 -3.04 2.70
N THR A 118 -5.09 -4.11 1.96
CA THR A 118 -5.61 -5.35 2.53
C THR A 118 -4.88 -6.59 2.03
N ILE A 119 -4.76 -7.58 2.94
CA ILE A 119 -4.50 -8.97 2.61
C ILE A 119 -5.79 -9.73 2.93
N GLY A 120 -6.42 -10.32 1.92
CA GLY A 120 -7.62 -11.13 2.07
C GLY A 120 -7.32 -12.49 2.71
N ARG A 121 -8.35 -13.11 3.30
CA ARG A 121 -8.25 -14.47 3.85
C ARG A 121 -8.10 -15.50 2.74
N ALA A 122 -7.28 -16.53 2.98
CA ALA A 122 -7.18 -17.70 2.12
C ALA A 122 -8.42 -18.60 2.28
N GLU A 123 -8.74 -19.39 1.26
CA GLU A 123 -9.93 -20.23 1.26
C GLU A 123 -9.63 -21.65 1.74
N VAL A 124 -10.52 -22.17 2.61
CA VAL A 124 -10.65 -23.57 2.93
C VAL A 124 -11.78 -24.13 2.08
N LYS A 125 -11.44 -25.02 1.14
CA LYS A 125 -12.39 -25.52 0.13
C LYS A 125 -13.38 -26.54 0.67
N ASN A 126 -12.91 -27.41 1.57
CA ASN A 126 -13.71 -28.56 2.02
C ASN A 126 -13.90 -28.52 3.54
N VAL A 127 -15.11 -28.75 3.99
CA VAL A 127 -15.40 -29.04 5.40
C VAL A 127 -14.81 -30.41 5.71
N PRO A 128 -14.06 -30.59 6.82
CA PRO A 128 -13.59 -31.92 7.24
C PRO A 128 -14.72 -32.92 7.41
N ALA A 129 -14.44 -34.15 7.03
CA ALA A 129 -15.39 -35.27 7.21
C ALA A 129 -14.68 -36.41 7.96
N GLN A 130 -15.43 -37.14 8.79
CA GLN A 130 -14.89 -38.32 9.49
C GLN A 130 -14.42 -39.35 8.48
N THR A 131 -13.24 -39.91 8.73
CA THR A 131 -12.71 -41.05 7.97
C THR A 131 -12.75 -42.32 8.81
N GLY A 132 -13.28 -43.39 8.21
CA GLY A 132 -13.43 -44.67 8.90
C GLY A 132 -14.56 -44.66 9.95
N SER A 133 -14.70 -45.79 10.62
CA SER A 133 -15.62 -45.99 11.74
C SER A 133 -14.85 -46.23 13.03
N VAL A 134 -15.43 -45.82 14.15
CA VAL A 134 -14.89 -46.07 15.50
C VAL A 134 -15.84 -46.98 16.20
N THR A 135 -15.33 -48.15 16.70
CA THR A 135 -16.13 -49.16 17.37
C THR A 135 -15.85 -49.12 18.89
N TYR A 136 -16.90 -49.25 19.70
CA TYR A 136 -16.79 -49.27 21.15
C TYR A 136 -15.81 -50.36 21.62
N ASN A 137 -14.88 -49.96 22.49
CA ASN A 137 -13.88 -50.84 23.09
C ASN A 137 -13.66 -50.56 24.61
N GLY A 138 -14.56 -49.81 25.24
CA GLY A 138 -14.46 -49.46 26.66
C GLY A 138 -13.50 -48.30 26.97
N SER A 139 -12.77 -47.77 26.00
CA SER A 139 -11.84 -46.63 26.15
C SER A 139 -12.29 -45.43 25.35
N ALA A 140 -11.78 -44.24 25.73
CA ALA A 140 -12.02 -43.01 24.96
C ALA A 140 -11.40 -43.10 23.56
N GLN A 141 -12.17 -42.83 22.55
CA GLN A 141 -11.77 -42.89 21.15
C GLN A 141 -12.04 -41.57 20.46
N SER A 142 -11.16 -41.21 19.50
CA SER A 142 -11.28 -40.00 18.69
C SER A 142 -11.36 -40.34 17.21
N PRO A 143 -12.25 -39.74 16.44
CA PRO A 143 -12.34 -39.97 15.01
C PRO A 143 -11.15 -39.30 14.28
N SER A 144 -10.82 -39.84 13.12
CA SER A 144 -9.91 -39.20 12.17
C SER A 144 -10.70 -38.35 11.18
N TRP A 145 -10.09 -37.28 10.69
CA TRP A 145 -10.75 -36.32 9.80
C TRP A 145 -10.01 -36.17 8.49
N SER A 146 -10.70 -36.31 7.36
CA SER A 146 -10.20 -35.88 6.06
C SER A 146 -10.24 -34.34 5.94
N ASN A 147 -9.35 -33.77 5.15
CA ASN A 147 -9.30 -32.32 4.89
C ASN A 147 -9.12 -31.42 6.14
N TYR A 148 -8.75 -32.00 7.29
CA TYR A 148 -8.47 -31.22 8.48
C TYR A 148 -6.98 -30.81 8.51
N ASN A 149 -6.77 -29.49 8.64
CA ASN A 149 -5.46 -28.91 8.87
C ASN A 149 -5.54 -27.92 10.03
N SER A 150 -4.80 -28.20 11.11
CA SER A 150 -4.84 -27.39 12.34
C SER A 150 -4.29 -25.96 12.16
N SER A 151 -3.50 -25.67 11.11
CA SER A 151 -3.09 -24.31 10.77
C SER A 151 -4.21 -23.48 10.14
N GLN A 152 -5.20 -24.14 9.52
CA GLN A 152 -6.31 -23.52 8.81
C GLN A 152 -7.61 -23.50 9.63
N LEU A 153 -7.82 -24.55 10.43
CA LEU A 153 -9.07 -24.79 11.13
C LEU A 153 -8.83 -25.10 12.61
N THR A 154 -9.68 -24.59 13.47
CA THR A 154 -9.84 -25.08 14.83
C THR A 154 -10.96 -26.10 14.87
N ILE A 155 -10.82 -27.15 15.71
CA ILE A 155 -11.85 -28.17 15.95
C ILE A 155 -12.51 -27.94 17.31
N GLY A 156 -13.83 -27.91 17.32
CA GLY A 156 -14.69 -27.80 18.50
C GLY A 156 -15.67 -28.95 18.60
N GLY A 157 -16.62 -28.87 19.54
CA GLY A 157 -17.59 -29.91 19.79
C GLY A 157 -16.97 -31.11 20.50
N THR A 158 -17.56 -32.31 20.29
CA THR A 158 -17.10 -33.56 20.91
C THR A 158 -15.98 -34.19 20.07
N ARG A 159 -14.75 -34.11 20.56
CA ARG A 159 -13.58 -34.62 19.87
C ARG A 159 -13.19 -36.06 20.24
N SER A 160 -13.71 -36.56 21.34
CA SER A 160 -13.51 -37.93 21.79
C SER A 160 -14.70 -38.39 22.61
N ALA A 161 -15.01 -39.70 22.62
CA ALA A 161 -16.06 -40.30 23.41
C ALA A 161 -15.71 -41.74 23.78
N THR A 162 -16.21 -42.21 24.93
CA THR A 162 -16.05 -43.59 25.39
C THR A 162 -17.26 -44.46 25.00
N ASN A 163 -18.48 -43.94 25.14
CA ASN A 163 -19.69 -44.69 24.89
C ASN A 163 -20.07 -44.74 23.40
N ALA A 164 -20.78 -45.75 22.98
CA ALA A 164 -21.38 -45.81 21.66
C ALA A 164 -22.48 -44.73 21.56
N GLY A 165 -22.48 -43.98 20.43
CA GLY A 165 -23.42 -42.88 20.19
C GLY A 165 -23.05 -42.05 18.97
N SER A 166 -23.90 -41.09 18.66
CA SER A 166 -23.62 -40.08 17.63
C SER A 166 -23.12 -38.81 18.29
N TYR A 167 -22.03 -38.30 17.80
CA TYR A 167 -21.34 -37.09 18.34
C TYR A 167 -21.10 -36.09 17.23
N SER A 168 -21.05 -34.79 17.57
CA SER A 168 -20.82 -33.73 16.63
C SER A 168 -19.49 -33.02 16.94
N ALA A 169 -18.68 -32.88 15.92
CA ALA A 169 -17.54 -31.96 15.92
C ALA A 169 -17.83 -30.72 15.04
N THR A 170 -17.20 -29.62 15.33
CA THR A 170 -17.34 -28.40 14.53
C THR A 170 -15.95 -27.92 14.11
N PHE A 171 -15.87 -27.29 12.94
CA PHE A 171 -14.63 -26.76 12.38
C PHE A 171 -14.81 -25.28 12.08
N THR A 172 -13.88 -24.46 12.56
CA THR A 172 -13.92 -23.00 12.39
C THR A 172 -12.64 -22.53 11.74
N PRO A 173 -12.67 -21.76 10.63
CA PRO A 173 -11.49 -21.18 10.05
C PRO A 173 -10.74 -20.30 11.05
N THR A 174 -9.41 -20.38 11.06
CA THR A 174 -8.57 -19.47 11.82
C THR A 174 -8.61 -18.06 11.19
N SER A 175 -8.05 -17.05 11.87
CA SER A 175 -8.15 -15.63 11.46
C SER A 175 -7.70 -15.34 10.03
N ASN A 176 -6.78 -16.15 9.49
CA ASN A 176 -6.23 -15.99 8.14
C ASN A 176 -7.01 -16.75 7.06
N TYR A 177 -8.05 -17.48 7.44
CA TYR A 177 -8.82 -18.34 6.53
C TYR A 177 -10.31 -18.04 6.58
N LYS A 178 -11.00 -18.41 5.52
CA LYS A 178 -12.45 -18.42 5.37
C LYS A 178 -12.87 -19.66 4.61
N TRP A 179 -14.14 -20.07 4.74
CA TRP A 179 -14.70 -21.08 3.85
C TRP A 179 -14.82 -20.56 2.42
N SER A 180 -14.95 -21.46 1.46
CA SER A 180 -15.14 -21.12 0.04
C SER A 180 -16.42 -20.32 -0.23
N ASP A 181 -17.43 -20.40 0.65
CA ASP A 181 -18.63 -19.55 0.60
C ASP A 181 -18.44 -18.15 1.21
N GLY A 182 -17.22 -17.83 1.62
CA GLY A 182 -16.86 -16.53 2.21
C GLY A 182 -17.09 -16.41 3.71
N THR A 183 -17.75 -17.39 4.36
CA THR A 183 -18.05 -17.36 5.80
C THR A 183 -16.85 -17.78 6.65
N THR A 184 -16.88 -17.42 7.94
CA THR A 184 -15.88 -17.79 8.95
C THR A 184 -16.52 -18.48 10.16
N THR A 185 -17.80 -18.74 10.10
CA THR A 185 -18.55 -19.44 11.15
C THR A 185 -18.23 -20.93 11.21
N ALA A 186 -18.43 -21.55 12.37
CA ALA A 186 -18.26 -22.99 12.54
C ALA A 186 -19.22 -23.76 11.62
N LYS A 187 -18.72 -24.83 11.06
CA LYS A 187 -19.49 -25.84 10.34
C LYS A 187 -19.34 -27.20 10.97
#